data_e46e8fd07acde1aac9c56725306bac6b
#
_entry.id   e46e8fd07acde1aac9c56725306bac6b
#
_cell.length_a   1.000
_cell.length_b   1.000
_cell.length_c   1.000
_cell.angle_alpha   90.00
_cell.angle_beta   90.00
_cell.angle_gamma   90.00
#
_symmetry.space_group_name_H-M   'P 1'
#
loop_
_entity.id
_entity.type
_entity.pdbx_description
1 polymer ?
#
loop_
_entity_poly.entity_id
_entity_poly.type
_entity_poly.pdbx_seq_one_letter_code
_entity_poly.pdbx_strand_id
1 'polypeptide(L)'
;MVGLSEGLNLSDLGETTPDEINRNLMYVWSWRGPLYELSANSLMLDYAPDFAKLHRWGSDLFGRPDPRQIIVLGVQNLHSYIMLGWETGILNQFHLQRRWGLKQAQIMEIVMFSQLYAGMRGLGHVYRAMGDILPVFNDPPGPAPFPEGWAPDADAFKCGLDLSTRALTDQDRKKLTNWYEKTIGFVPNSIVFGLKHHPEFVKVNRAKWEVAIKTLPKQVAPMILLRHHMTTGSREGLREAVLLATAWGVTPRWLIHGITASSFYFTGLEGLYAAYDAVDDLL
;
A
#
# COMPACT_ATOMS: atom_id res chain seq x y z
N MET A 1 15.38 -6.85 16.20
CA MET A 1 15.69 -6.21 14.90
C MET A 1 16.46 -4.94 15.17
N VAL A 2 17.64 -4.78 14.56
CA VAL A 2 18.44 -3.55 14.63
C VAL A 2 17.79 -2.48 13.74
N GLY A 3 17.67 -1.22 14.20
CA GLY A 3 17.10 -0.13 13.43
C GLY A 3 18.00 0.40 12.33
N LEU A 4 17.38 1.12 11.41
CA LEU A 4 18.09 1.79 10.33
C LEU A 4 18.98 2.91 10.86
N SER A 5 18.66 3.47 12.01
CA SER A 5 19.41 4.54 12.67
C SER A 5 20.25 4.06 13.86
N GLU A 6 20.26 2.75 14.17
CA GLU A 6 21.05 2.23 15.29
C GLU A 6 22.55 2.44 15.06
N GLY A 7 23.23 3.02 16.04
CA GLY A 7 24.64 3.37 15.96
C GLY A 7 24.94 4.72 15.28
N LEU A 8 23.91 5.44 14.80
CA LEU A 8 24.10 6.81 14.30
C LEU A 8 24.02 7.81 15.48
N ASN A 9 24.99 8.73 15.53
CA ASN A 9 24.92 9.87 16.44
C ASN A 9 23.99 10.95 15.88
N LEU A 10 22.73 10.97 16.31
CA LEU A 10 21.73 11.94 15.86
C LEU A 10 21.84 13.30 16.57
N SER A 11 22.67 13.42 17.63
CA SER A 11 22.91 14.69 18.32
C SER A 11 23.96 15.55 17.65
N ASP A 12 24.79 14.97 16.80
CA ASP A 12 25.79 15.67 15.99
C ASP A 12 25.72 15.26 14.53
N LEU A 13 25.06 16.09 13.74
CA LEU A 13 24.93 15.86 12.30
C LEU A 13 26.19 16.26 11.52
N GLY A 14 27.03 17.11 12.09
CA GLY A 14 28.26 17.59 11.45
C GLY A 14 29.34 16.50 11.32
N GLU A 15 29.31 15.49 12.19
CA GLU A 15 30.24 14.34 12.15
C GLU A 15 29.74 13.19 11.26
N THR A 16 28.67 13.38 10.49
CA THR A 16 28.13 12.33 9.64
C THR A 16 29.05 12.03 8.47
N THR A 17 29.43 10.78 8.30
CA THR A 17 30.23 10.33 7.17
C THR A 17 29.46 9.39 6.25
N PRO A 18 29.76 9.38 4.93
CA PRO A 18 29.18 8.41 4.01
C PRO A 18 29.40 6.96 4.45
N ASP A 19 30.57 6.65 5.02
CA ASP A 19 30.90 5.30 5.50
C ASP A 19 30.06 4.86 6.69
N GLU A 20 29.75 5.76 7.64
CA GLU A 20 28.87 5.50 8.77
C GLU A 20 27.47 5.13 8.29
N ILE A 21 26.91 5.91 7.38
CA ILE A 21 25.59 5.69 6.81
C ILE A 21 25.59 4.41 5.94
N ASN A 22 26.62 4.21 5.12
CA ASN A 22 26.70 3.06 4.23
C ASN A 22 26.83 1.74 4.99
N ARG A 23 27.59 1.70 6.09
CA ARG A 23 27.66 0.51 6.97
C ARG A 23 26.29 0.15 7.52
N ASN A 24 25.52 1.14 7.94
CA ASN A 24 24.17 0.93 8.42
C ASN A 24 23.21 0.43 7.32
N LEU A 25 23.32 0.99 6.13
CA LEU A 25 22.62 0.50 4.94
C LEU A 25 23.01 -0.93 4.60
N MET A 26 24.30 -1.22 4.53
CA MET A 26 24.81 -2.55 4.19
C MET A 26 24.35 -3.61 5.17
N TYR A 27 24.28 -3.29 6.47
CA TYR A 27 23.72 -4.18 7.47
C TYR A 27 22.24 -4.50 7.20
N VAL A 28 21.43 -3.49 6.95
CA VAL A 28 20.01 -3.65 6.64
C VAL A 28 19.81 -4.41 5.34
N TRP A 29 20.62 -4.15 4.35
CA TRP A 29 20.53 -4.78 3.03
C TRP A 29 21.06 -6.21 3.02
N SER A 30 22.12 -6.51 3.75
CA SER A 30 22.58 -7.88 3.95
C SER A 30 21.50 -8.74 4.61
N TRP A 31 20.75 -8.16 5.54
CA TRP A 31 19.64 -8.81 6.19
C TRP A 31 18.43 -9.00 5.23
N ARG A 32 18.22 -8.08 4.31
CA ARG A 32 17.18 -8.14 3.27
C ARG A 32 17.55 -8.99 2.05
N GLY A 33 18.79 -9.47 1.96
CA GLY A 33 19.34 -10.21 0.82
C GLY A 33 19.94 -9.28 -0.25
N PRO A 34 20.37 -9.82 -1.39
CA PRO A 34 20.99 -9.05 -2.48
C PRO A 34 19.91 -8.19 -3.15
N LEU A 35 19.60 -7.08 -2.54
CA LEU A 35 18.60 -6.15 -3.01
C LEU A 35 19.25 -4.94 -3.61
N TYR A 36 18.58 -4.43 -4.59
CA TYR A 36 18.95 -3.30 -5.40
C TYR A 36 19.18 -2.07 -4.52
N GLU A 37 20.29 -1.43 -4.74
CA GLU A 37 20.51 -0.09 -4.24
C GLU A 37 19.44 0.83 -4.82
N LEU A 38 18.69 1.49 -3.96
CA LEU A 38 17.76 2.50 -4.41
C LEU A 38 18.56 3.76 -4.72
N SER A 39 18.54 4.22 -5.97
CA SER A 39 19.29 5.38 -6.45
C SER A 39 19.10 6.65 -5.60
N ALA A 40 17.93 6.81 -5.00
CA ALA A 40 17.68 7.90 -4.05
C ALA A 40 18.55 7.81 -2.78
N ASN A 41 18.87 6.61 -2.32
CA ASN A 41 19.77 6.42 -1.18
C ASN A 41 21.21 6.81 -1.53
N SER A 42 21.70 6.40 -2.70
CA SER A 42 23.02 6.80 -3.18
C SER A 42 23.13 8.32 -3.30
N LEU A 43 22.13 8.97 -3.86
CA LEU A 43 22.10 10.43 -3.98
C LEU A 43 22.23 11.12 -2.61
N MET A 44 21.48 10.65 -1.60
CA MET A 44 21.57 11.21 -0.25
C MET A 44 22.94 10.94 0.39
N LEU A 45 23.50 9.74 0.21
CA LEU A 45 24.81 9.37 0.77
C LEU A 45 25.94 10.18 0.18
N ASP A 46 25.89 10.43 -1.13
CA ASP A 46 26.98 11.09 -1.86
C ASP A 46 26.97 12.61 -1.64
N TYR A 47 25.78 13.23 -1.49
CA TYR A 47 25.64 14.68 -1.53
C TYR A 47 25.08 15.32 -0.27
N ALA A 48 24.43 14.56 0.61
CA ALA A 48 23.80 15.07 1.84
C ALA A 48 23.77 13.98 2.94
N PRO A 49 24.95 13.56 3.46
CA PRO A 49 25.03 12.48 4.44
C PRO A 49 24.32 12.79 5.77
N ASP A 50 24.27 14.05 6.18
CA ASP A 50 23.48 14.53 7.32
C ASP A 50 21.97 14.32 7.09
N PHE A 51 21.47 14.67 5.92
CA PHE A 51 20.08 14.39 5.53
C PHE A 51 19.80 12.89 5.47
N ALA A 52 20.74 12.08 4.92
CA ALA A 52 20.62 10.63 4.90
C ALA A 52 20.51 10.04 6.31
N LYS A 53 21.25 10.58 7.28
CA LYS A 53 21.20 10.22 8.70
C LYS A 53 19.82 10.46 9.29
N LEU A 54 19.25 11.64 9.06
CA LEU A 54 17.88 11.98 9.49
C LEU A 54 16.82 11.13 8.76
N HIS A 55 17.03 10.86 7.49
CA HIS A 55 16.14 9.98 6.73
C HIS A 55 16.13 8.54 7.29
N ARG A 56 17.28 8.02 7.75
CA ARG A 56 17.35 6.72 8.43
C ARG A 56 16.58 6.72 9.74
N TRP A 57 16.74 7.76 10.52
CA TRP A 57 15.94 7.93 11.74
C TRP A 57 14.43 7.98 11.44
N GLY A 58 14.01 8.79 10.47
CA GLY A 58 12.61 8.84 10.03
C GLY A 58 12.09 7.49 9.57
N SER A 59 12.90 6.70 8.84
CA SER A 59 12.51 5.37 8.39
C SER A 59 12.28 4.37 9.54
N ASP A 60 12.93 4.54 10.68
CA ASP A 60 12.71 3.71 11.87
C ASP A 60 11.33 3.90 12.49
N LEU A 61 10.72 5.06 12.30
CA LEU A 61 9.36 5.34 12.80
C LEU A 61 8.31 4.44 12.15
N PHE A 62 8.57 3.95 10.93
CA PHE A 62 7.63 3.17 10.14
C PHE A 62 7.98 1.69 10.01
N GLY A 63 9.17 1.30 10.42
CA GLY A 63 9.67 -0.07 10.27
C GLY A 63 10.10 -0.75 11.56
N ARG A 64 9.93 -0.13 12.74
CA ARG A 64 10.50 -0.62 13.97
C ARG A 64 9.64 -0.40 15.22
N PRO A 65 9.77 -1.28 16.16
CA PRO A 65 10.34 -2.64 16.17
C PRO A 65 9.32 -3.70 15.70
N ASP A 66 8.15 -3.28 15.25
CA ASP A 66 6.99 -4.14 15.01
C ASP A 66 6.96 -4.64 13.56
N PRO A 67 7.16 -5.95 13.31
CA PRO A 67 7.10 -6.51 11.97
C PRO A 67 5.75 -6.30 11.27
N ARG A 68 4.68 -6.06 12.03
CA ARG A 68 3.35 -5.75 11.49
C ARG A 68 3.33 -4.40 10.76
N GLN A 69 4.11 -3.43 11.25
CA GLN A 69 4.26 -2.14 10.56
C GLN A 69 4.91 -2.30 9.20
N ILE A 70 5.95 -3.13 9.12
CA ILE A 70 6.67 -3.38 7.86
C ILE A 70 5.78 -4.07 6.82
N ILE A 71 4.95 -5.04 7.24
CA ILE A 71 4.09 -5.73 6.28
C ILE A 71 2.99 -4.80 5.73
N VAL A 72 2.39 -3.97 6.58
CA VAL A 72 1.39 -2.97 6.16
C VAL A 72 2.02 -1.93 5.24
N LEU A 73 3.20 -1.40 5.61
CA LEU A 73 3.98 -0.49 4.77
C LEU A 73 4.33 -1.14 3.43
N GLY A 74 4.75 -2.40 3.45
CA GLY A 74 5.18 -3.13 2.25
C GLY A 74 4.06 -3.30 1.23
N VAL A 75 2.84 -3.64 1.66
CA VAL A 75 1.69 -3.77 0.73
C VAL A 75 1.31 -2.42 0.11
N GLN A 76 1.39 -1.34 0.88
CA GLN A 76 1.16 0.02 0.39
C GLN A 76 2.25 0.45 -0.61
N ASN A 77 3.52 0.16 -0.31
CA ASN A 77 4.66 0.49 -1.17
C ASN A 77 4.59 -0.25 -2.51
N LEU A 78 4.26 -1.55 -2.51
CA LEU A 78 4.13 -2.31 -3.75
C LEU A 78 3.09 -1.68 -4.68
N HIS A 79 1.91 -1.34 -4.14
CA HIS A 79 0.88 -0.63 -4.89
C HIS A 79 1.40 0.70 -5.48
N SER A 80 2.06 1.51 -4.65
CA SER A 80 2.57 2.82 -5.09
C SER A 80 3.61 2.69 -6.20
N TYR A 81 4.53 1.72 -6.10
CA TYR A 81 5.52 1.49 -7.16
C TYR A 81 4.89 0.99 -8.45
N ILE A 82 3.82 0.18 -8.38
CA ILE A 82 3.03 -0.21 -9.55
C ILE A 82 2.37 1.02 -10.20
N MET A 83 1.78 1.90 -9.40
CA MET A 83 1.15 3.14 -9.87
C MET A 83 2.17 4.07 -10.56
N LEU A 84 3.33 4.23 -9.96
CA LEU A 84 4.42 5.08 -10.47
C LEU A 84 5.18 4.43 -11.64
N GLY A 85 5.06 3.12 -11.84
CA GLY A 85 5.81 2.38 -12.85
C GLY A 85 7.29 2.23 -12.50
N TRP A 86 7.63 2.23 -11.21
CA TRP A 86 9.01 2.10 -10.76
C TRP A 86 9.40 0.62 -10.59
N GLU A 87 9.94 0.01 -11.61
CA GLU A 87 10.22 -1.42 -11.70
C GLU A 87 11.20 -1.91 -10.63
N THR A 88 12.26 -1.15 -10.37
CA THR A 88 13.22 -1.47 -9.29
C THR A 88 12.53 -1.49 -7.92
N GLY A 89 11.61 -0.55 -7.67
CA GLY A 89 10.82 -0.50 -6.44
C GLY A 89 9.86 -1.69 -6.33
N ILE A 90 9.20 -2.07 -7.44
CA ILE A 90 8.33 -3.25 -7.52
C ILE A 90 9.11 -4.51 -7.13
N LEU A 91 10.25 -4.74 -7.77
CA LEU A 91 11.11 -5.90 -7.52
C LEU A 91 11.60 -5.94 -6.07
N ASN A 92 12.05 -4.79 -5.55
CA ASN A 92 12.48 -4.67 -4.16
C ASN A 92 11.36 -5.03 -3.18
N GLN A 93 10.16 -4.50 -3.37
CA GLN A 93 9.03 -4.81 -2.49
C GLN A 93 8.56 -6.26 -2.60
N PHE A 94 8.62 -6.85 -3.78
CA PHE A 94 8.34 -8.27 -3.98
C PHE A 94 9.24 -9.15 -3.09
N HIS A 95 10.57 -8.94 -3.13
CA HIS A 95 11.52 -9.67 -2.30
C HIS A 95 11.32 -9.41 -0.81
N LEU A 96 11.05 -8.17 -0.43
CA LEU A 96 10.79 -7.82 0.97
C LEU A 96 9.53 -8.49 1.51
N GLN A 97 8.43 -8.43 0.76
CA GLN A 97 7.17 -9.03 1.19
C GLN A 97 7.27 -10.55 1.30
N ARG A 98 7.93 -11.20 0.34
CA ARG A 98 8.24 -12.63 0.45
C ARG A 98 9.01 -12.94 1.73
N ARG A 99 10.05 -12.16 2.03
CA ARG A 99 10.85 -12.35 3.24
C ARG A 99 10.02 -12.15 4.51
N TRP A 100 9.02 -11.30 4.48
CA TRP A 100 8.09 -11.05 5.59
C TRP A 100 6.92 -12.04 5.65
N GLY A 101 6.92 -13.08 4.84
CA GLY A 101 5.97 -14.17 4.93
C GLY A 101 4.78 -14.09 3.99
N LEU A 102 4.71 -13.09 3.09
CA LEU A 102 3.67 -13.07 2.06
C LEU A 102 3.92 -14.16 1.01
N LYS A 103 2.89 -14.93 0.75
CA LYS A 103 2.88 -15.97 -0.28
C LYS A 103 2.69 -15.35 -1.66
N GLN A 104 3.09 -16.09 -2.70
CA GLN A 104 2.93 -15.65 -4.09
C GLN A 104 1.48 -15.22 -4.39
N ALA A 105 0.50 -16.05 -4.00
CA ALA A 105 -0.91 -15.74 -4.21
C ALA A 105 -1.31 -14.39 -3.57
N GLN A 106 -0.84 -14.10 -2.36
CA GLN A 106 -1.11 -12.86 -1.64
C GLN A 106 -0.47 -11.64 -2.32
N ILE A 107 0.75 -11.78 -2.81
CA ILE A 107 1.42 -10.72 -3.59
C ILE A 107 0.64 -10.45 -4.89
N MET A 108 0.17 -11.51 -5.56
CA MET A 108 -0.63 -11.38 -6.78
C MET A 108 -2.00 -10.74 -6.51
N GLU A 109 -2.60 -10.94 -5.34
CA GLU A 109 -3.82 -10.21 -4.93
C GLU A 109 -3.56 -8.70 -4.85
N ILE A 110 -2.42 -8.28 -4.29
CA ILE A 110 -2.04 -6.85 -4.28
C ILE A 110 -1.86 -6.33 -5.71
N VAL A 111 -1.20 -7.10 -6.59
CA VAL A 111 -0.99 -6.73 -7.99
C VAL A 111 -2.33 -6.58 -8.73
N MET A 112 -3.24 -7.54 -8.57
CA MET A 112 -4.56 -7.50 -9.22
C MET A 112 -5.43 -6.38 -8.67
N PHE A 113 -5.39 -6.13 -7.36
CA PHE A 113 -6.06 -4.98 -6.76
C PHE A 113 -5.48 -3.67 -7.30
N SER A 114 -4.17 -3.58 -7.43
CA SER A 114 -3.49 -2.41 -7.99
C SER A 114 -3.85 -2.15 -9.46
N GLN A 115 -4.15 -3.19 -10.24
CA GLN A 115 -4.58 -3.05 -11.64
C GLN A 115 -5.86 -2.20 -11.78
N LEU A 116 -6.76 -2.25 -10.80
CA LEU A 116 -7.99 -1.45 -10.82
C LEU A 116 -7.70 0.06 -10.84
N TYR A 117 -6.56 0.48 -10.31
CA TYR A 117 -6.15 1.87 -10.15
C TYR A 117 -5.00 2.28 -11.08
N ALA A 118 -4.08 1.36 -11.38
CA ALA A 118 -2.93 1.58 -12.27
C ALA A 118 -3.21 1.20 -13.73
N GLY A 119 -4.34 0.53 -13.98
CA GLY A 119 -4.69 0.04 -15.31
C GLY A 119 -3.73 -1.03 -15.84
N MET A 120 -3.80 -1.31 -17.14
CA MET A 120 -2.92 -2.29 -17.82
C MET A 120 -1.45 -1.87 -17.84
N ARG A 121 -1.17 -0.56 -17.77
CA ARG A 121 0.19 -0.03 -17.66
C ARG A 121 0.88 -0.57 -16.41
N GLY A 122 0.19 -0.57 -15.27
CA GLY A 122 0.73 -1.10 -14.02
C GLY A 122 1.10 -2.58 -14.12
N LEU A 123 0.26 -3.41 -14.75
CA LEU A 123 0.60 -4.82 -15.00
C LEU A 123 1.81 -4.99 -15.92
N GLY A 124 1.96 -4.13 -16.92
CA GLY A 124 3.13 -4.14 -17.79
C GLY A 124 4.44 -3.92 -17.01
N HIS A 125 4.45 -2.98 -16.06
CA HIS A 125 5.60 -2.75 -15.20
C HIS A 125 5.86 -3.95 -14.27
N VAL A 126 4.81 -4.54 -13.69
CA VAL A 126 4.95 -5.75 -12.86
C VAL A 126 5.55 -6.90 -13.67
N TYR A 127 5.07 -7.12 -14.90
CA TYR A 127 5.60 -8.18 -15.77
C TYR A 127 7.09 -7.98 -16.06
N ARG A 128 7.52 -6.76 -16.40
CA ARG A 128 8.95 -6.48 -16.64
C ARG A 128 9.81 -6.63 -15.40
N ALA A 129 9.28 -6.26 -14.23
CA ALA A 129 10.02 -6.36 -12.96
C ALA A 129 10.12 -7.80 -12.44
N MET A 130 9.10 -8.62 -12.64
CA MET A 130 8.91 -9.87 -11.91
C MET A 130 8.55 -11.08 -12.77
N GLY A 131 8.32 -10.92 -14.08
CA GLY A 131 7.81 -11.97 -14.95
C GLY A 131 8.65 -13.26 -14.94
N ASP A 132 9.97 -13.12 -14.88
CA ASP A 132 10.91 -14.25 -14.84
C ASP A 132 11.06 -14.86 -13.44
N ILE A 133 10.71 -14.10 -12.39
CA ILE A 133 10.87 -14.53 -10.98
C ILE A 133 9.61 -15.24 -10.49
N LEU A 134 8.44 -14.81 -10.92
CA LEU A 134 7.15 -15.38 -10.48
C LEU A 134 7.05 -16.89 -10.67
N PRO A 135 7.45 -17.48 -11.80
CA PRO A 135 7.34 -18.94 -12.02
C PRO A 135 8.21 -19.77 -11.08
N VAL A 136 9.30 -19.19 -10.57
CA VAL A 136 10.27 -19.89 -9.67
C VAL A 136 10.13 -19.44 -8.22
N PHE A 137 9.08 -18.72 -7.88
CA PHE A 137 8.82 -18.26 -6.54
C PHE A 137 8.47 -19.42 -5.61
N ASN A 138 9.20 -19.54 -4.50
CA ASN A 138 8.89 -20.46 -3.43
C ASN A 138 8.25 -19.72 -2.26
N ASP A 139 7.08 -20.16 -1.84
CA ASP A 139 6.38 -19.60 -0.71
C ASP A 139 7.22 -19.68 0.57
N PRO A 140 7.27 -18.62 1.36
CA PRO A 140 7.93 -18.64 2.66
C PRO A 140 7.14 -19.52 3.64
N PRO A 141 7.82 -20.11 4.64
CA PRO A 141 7.14 -20.81 5.72
C PRO A 141 6.37 -19.84 6.62
N GLY A 142 5.23 -20.29 7.11
CA GLY A 142 4.41 -19.53 8.06
C GLY A 142 3.58 -18.40 7.45
N PRO A 143 2.72 -17.77 8.25
CA PRO A 143 1.92 -16.64 7.85
C PRO A 143 2.68 -15.31 7.95
N ALA A 144 2.29 -14.34 7.12
CA ALA A 144 2.74 -12.96 7.28
C ALA A 144 2.19 -12.35 8.59
N PRO A 145 2.99 -11.53 9.30
CA PRO A 145 2.61 -10.96 10.60
C PRO A 145 1.72 -9.72 10.41
N PHE A 146 0.47 -9.92 10.02
CA PHE A 146 -0.50 -8.83 10.00
C PHE A 146 -0.91 -8.38 11.42
N PRO A 147 -1.43 -7.15 11.58
CA PRO A 147 -1.96 -6.67 12.84
C PRO A 147 -3.03 -7.61 13.42
N GLU A 148 -3.12 -7.63 14.75
CA GLU A 148 -4.13 -8.42 15.45
C GLU A 148 -5.55 -8.03 15.01
N GLY A 149 -6.41 -9.01 14.83
CA GLY A 149 -7.79 -8.81 14.35
C GLY A 149 -7.90 -8.62 12.83
N TRP A 150 -6.79 -8.53 12.09
CA TRP A 150 -6.82 -8.50 10.64
C TRP A 150 -6.92 -9.92 10.08
N ALA A 151 -7.97 -10.17 9.30
CA ALA A 151 -8.24 -11.51 8.77
C ALA A 151 -8.80 -11.45 7.35
N PRO A 152 -8.56 -12.51 6.55
CA PRO A 152 -9.24 -12.71 5.28
C PRO A 152 -10.76 -12.75 5.46
N ASP A 153 -11.46 -12.01 4.60
CA ASP A 153 -12.93 -12.00 4.55
C ASP A 153 -13.35 -11.56 3.14
N ALA A 154 -13.36 -12.49 2.21
CA ALA A 154 -13.71 -12.21 0.82
C ALA A 154 -15.18 -11.80 0.65
N ASP A 155 -16.05 -12.13 1.60
CA ASP A 155 -17.47 -11.78 1.53
C ASP A 155 -17.72 -10.31 1.88
N ALA A 156 -16.85 -9.69 2.68
CA ALA A 156 -16.93 -8.25 2.97
C ALA A 156 -16.86 -7.36 1.72
N PHE A 157 -16.23 -7.86 0.66
CA PHE A 157 -16.12 -7.14 -0.62
C PHE A 157 -17.39 -7.23 -1.47
N LYS A 158 -18.24 -8.22 -1.26
CA LYS A 158 -19.34 -8.55 -2.16
C LYS A 158 -20.58 -7.70 -1.88
N CYS A 159 -21.16 -7.14 -2.92
CA CYS A 159 -22.50 -6.54 -2.84
C CYS A 159 -23.61 -7.41 -3.48
N GLY A 160 -23.25 -8.58 -4.03
CA GLY A 160 -24.20 -9.55 -4.57
C GLY A 160 -24.68 -9.23 -5.99
N LEU A 161 -23.79 -8.77 -6.87
CA LEU A 161 -24.07 -8.54 -8.29
C LEU A 161 -24.47 -9.85 -9.00
N ASP A 162 -25.45 -9.74 -9.90
CA ASP A 162 -25.78 -10.83 -10.83
C ASP A 162 -24.84 -10.78 -12.03
N LEU A 163 -23.85 -11.67 -12.07
CA LEU A 163 -22.88 -11.76 -13.16
C LEU A 163 -23.34 -12.62 -14.36
N SER A 164 -24.56 -13.19 -14.33
CA SER A 164 -25.11 -13.94 -15.44
C SER A 164 -25.47 -13.04 -16.64
N THR A 165 -25.65 -11.75 -16.40
CA THR A 165 -25.86 -10.73 -17.44
C THR A 165 -24.80 -9.64 -17.40
N ARG A 166 -24.46 -9.07 -18.57
CA ARG A 166 -23.52 -7.93 -18.67
C ARG A 166 -24.14 -6.63 -18.18
N ALA A 167 -25.43 -6.44 -18.40
CA ALA A 167 -26.13 -5.22 -18.01
C ALA A 167 -26.15 -5.06 -16.48
N LEU A 168 -25.98 -3.83 -16.01
CA LEU A 168 -26.24 -3.47 -14.62
C LEU A 168 -27.75 -3.29 -14.44
N THR A 169 -28.40 -4.28 -13.83
CA THR A 169 -29.83 -4.24 -13.55
C THR A 169 -30.17 -3.21 -12.45
N ASP A 170 -31.43 -2.81 -12.34
CA ASP A 170 -31.88 -1.95 -11.23
C ASP A 170 -31.64 -2.62 -9.88
N GLN A 171 -31.74 -3.95 -9.80
CA GLN A 171 -31.44 -4.69 -8.58
C GLN A 171 -29.95 -4.64 -8.26
N ASP A 172 -29.07 -4.80 -9.26
CA ASP A 172 -27.60 -4.64 -9.06
C ASP A 172 -27.26 -3.24 -8.59
N ARG A 173 -27.89 -2.22 -9.22
CA ARG A 173 -27.71 -0.81 -8.81
C ARG A 173 -28.06 -0.61 -7.34
N LYS A 174 -29.23 -1.09 -6.90
CA LYS A 174 -29.64 -0.99 -5.50
C LYS A 174 -28.69 -1.72 -4.56
N LYS A 175 -28.27 -2.93 -4.90
CA LYS A 175 -27.30 -3.70 -4.09
C LYS A 175 -25.97 -2.95 -3.95
N LEU A 176 -25.46 -2.40 -5.05
CA LEU A 176 -24.21 -1.66 -5.07
C LEU A 176 -24.28 -0.38 -4.23
N THR A 177 -25.30 0.46 -4.43
CA THR A 177 -25.46 1.70 -3.66
C THR A 177 -25.68 1.42 -2.18
N ASN A 178 -26.52 0.46 -1.84
CA ASN A 178 -26.76 0.03 -0.45
C ASN A 178 -25.48 -0.48 0.23
N TRP A 179 -24.60 -1.17 -0.51
CA TRP A 179 -23.33 -1.61 0.05
C TRP A 179 -22.47 -0.41 0.48
N TYR A 180 -22.34 0.61 -0.38
CA TYR A 180 -21.59 1.83 -0.05
C TYR A 180 -22.21 2.60 1.11
N GLU A 181 -23.52 2.84 1.07
CA GLU A 181 -24.25 3.56 2.12
C GLU A 181 -24.14 2.86 3.48
N LYS A 182 -24.24 1.53 3.52
CA LYS A 182 -24.09 0.76 4.76
C LYS A 182 -22.66 0.70 5.26
N THR A 183 -21.67 0.68 4.36
CA THR A 183 -20.27 0.45 4.72
C THR A 183 -19.54 1.74 5.06
N ILE A 184 -19.76 2.80 4.27
CA ILE A 184 -19.03 4.08 4.42
C ILE A 184 -19.94 5.31 4.57
N GLY A 185 -21.26 5.12 4.55
CA GLY A 185 -22.25 6.17 4.79
C GLY A 185 -22.65 6.99 3.57
N PHE A 186 -22.03 6.79 2.40
CA PHE A 186 -22.37 7.50 1.16
C PHE A 186 -21.96 6.69 -0.07
N VAL A 187 -22.49 7.07 -1.24
CA VAL A 187 -22.05 6.51 -2.54
C VAL A 187 -20.99 7.44 -3.14
N PRO A 188 -19.76 6.97 -3.41
CA PRO A 188 -18.70 7.80 -3.98
C PRO A 188 -19.08 8.46 -5.31
N ASN A 189 -18.62 9.68 -5.56
CA ASN A 189 -18.90 10.42 -6.80
C ASN A 189 -18.41 9.69 -8.05
N SER A 190 -17.32 8.94 -7.94
CA SER A 190 -16.81 8.08 -9.02
C SER A 190 -17.83 6.99 -9.42
N ILE A 191 -18.51 6.41 -8.45
CA ILE A 191 -19.58 5.42 -8.66
C ILE A 191 -20.83 6.10 -9.22
N VAL A 192 -21.23 7.26 -8.66
CA VAL A 192 -22.37 8.03 -9.17
C VAL A 192 -22.16 8.42 -10.62
N PHE A 193 -20.97 8.94 -10.97
CA PHE A 193 -20.62 9.28 -12.35
C PHE A 193 -20.69 8.06 -13.27
N GLY A 194 -20.09 6.94 -12.85
CA GLY A 194 -20.06 5.71 -13.64
C GLY A 194 -21.46 5.12 -13.84
N LEU A 195 -22.30 5.10 -12.81
CA LEU A 195 -23.69 4.64 -12.88
C LEU A 195 -24.55 5.47 -13.83
N LYS A 196 -24.25 6.77 -13.96
CA LYS A 196 -24.93 7.68 -14.88
C LYS A 196 -24.51 7.49 -16.32
N HIS A 197 -23.22 7.31 -16.58
CA HIS A 197 -22.63 7.41 -17.90
C HIS A 197 -22.23 6.07 -18.53
N HIS A 198 -21.84 5.09 -17.70
CA HIS A 198 -21.39 3.77 -18.17
C HIS A 198 -21.63 2.67 -17.12
N PRO A 199 -22.89 2.29 -16.86
CA PRO A 199 -23.24 1.37 -15.77
C PRO A 199 -22.59 -0.02 -15.90
N GLU A 200 -22.40 -0.54 -17.12
CA GLU A 200 -21.72 -1.81 -17.33
C GLU A 200 -20.24 -1.76 -16.93
N PHE A 201 -19.58 -0.62 -17.13
CA PHE A 201 -18.21 -0.40 -16.66
C PHE A 201 -18.14 -0.44 -15.13
N VAL A 202 -19.09 0.17 -14.44
CA VAL A 202 -19.19 0.09 -12.97
C VAL A 202 -19.35 -1.34 -12.52
N LYS A 203 -20.26 -2.10 -13.16
CA LYS A 203 -20.50 -3.51 -12.83
C LYS A 203 -19.23 -4.35 -12.94
N VAL A 204 -18.51 -4.24 -14.06
CA VAL A 204 -17.29 -5.04 -14.29
C VAL A 204 -16.17 -4.66 -13.35
N ASN A 205 -15.98 -3.36 -13.06
CA ASN A 205 -14.95 -2.94 -12.12
C ASN A 205 -15.30 -3.35 -10.68
N ARG A 206 -16.57 -3.25 -10.29
CA ARG A 206 -17.01 -3.74 -8.99
C ARG A 206 -16.80 -5.25 -8.85
N ALA A 207 -17.15 -6.04 -9.88
CA ALA A 207 -16.92 -7.48 -9.87
C ALA A 207 -15.43 -7.82 -9.74
N LYS A 208 -14.54 -7.09 -10.43
CA LYS A 208 -13.08 -7.24 -10.26
C LYS A 208 -12.64 -6.91 -8.84
N TRP A 209 -13.16 -5.82 -8.28
CA TRP A 209 -12.85 -5.41 -6.91
C TRP A 209 -13.25 -6.49 -5.89
N GLU A 210 -14.42 -7.13 -6.08
CA GLU A 210 -14.93 -8.21 -5.22
C GLU A 210 -14.09 -9.49 -5.24
N VAL A 211 -13.31 -9.72 -6.29
CA VAL A 211 -12.49 -10.94 -6.44
C VAL A 211 -10.99 -10.70 -6.31
N ALA A 212 -10.57 -9.45 -6.16
CA ALA A 212 -9.15 -9.11 -6.15
C ALA A 212 -8.43 -9.59 -4.89
N ILE A 213 -9.10 -9.56 -3.73
CA ILE A 213 -8.53 -9.97 -2.42
C ILE A 213 -9.36 -11.12 -1.85
N LYS A 214 -8.69 -12.23 -1.54
CA LYS A 214 -9.31 -13.47 -1.03
C LYS A 214 -8.59 -14.04 0.18
N THR A 215 -7.26 -14.03 0.15
CA THR A 215 -6.41 -14.66 1.18
C THR A 215 -5.64 -13.64 2.01
N LEU A 216 -5.55 -12.41 1.54
CA LEU A 216 -5.09 -11.29 2.36
C LEU A 216 -6.19 -10.85 3.34
N PRO A 217 -5.81 -10.30 4.49
CA PRO A 217 -6.77 -9.60 5.35
C PRO A 217 -7.53 -8.52 4.58
N LYS A 218 -8.85 -8.43 4.78
CA LYS A 218 -9.68 -7.42 4.09
C LYS A 218 -9.21 -5.99 4.33
N GLN A 219 -8.62 -5.73 5.48
CA GLN A 219 -8.08 -4.42 5.88
C GLN A 219 -6.93 -3.93 4.98
N VAL A 220 -6.28 -4.84 4.24
CA VAL A 220 -5.23 -4.47 3.29
C VAL A 220 -5.77 -3.57 2.17
N ALA A 221 -6.99 -3.81 1.68
CA ALA A 221 -7.59 -3.01 0.63
C ALA A 221 -7.69 -1.51 0.99
N PRO A 222 -8.36 -1.11 2.07
CA PRO A 222 -8.46 0.30 2.42
C PRO A 222 -7.11 0.93 2.78
N MET A 223 -6.15 0.17 3.31
CA MET A 223 -4.80 0.70 3.56
C MET A 223 -4.05 1.00 2.25
N ILE A 224 -4.21 0.17 1.23
CA ILE A 224 -3.70 0.46 -0.12
C ILE A 224 -4.39 1.71 -0.68
N LEU A 225 -5.72 1.80 -0.57
CA LEU A 225 -6.50 2.94 -1.07
C LEU A 225 -6.14 4.25 -0.37
N LEU A 226 -5.93 4.22 0.94
CA LEU A 226 -5.47 5.37 1.69
C LEU A 226 -4.21 5.98 1.04
N ARG A 227 -3.18 5.17 0.80
CA ARG A 227 -1.97 5.65 0.15
C ARG A 227 -2.20 6.04 -1.31
N HIS A 228 -3.01 5.29 -2.05
CA HIS A 228 -3.39 5.63 -3.42
C HIS A 228 -3.96 7.04 -3.51
N HIS A 229 -4.94 7.33 -2.68
CA HIS A 229 -5.62 8.62 -2.72
C HIS A 229 -4.77 9.77 -2.18
N MET A 230 -3.88 9.53 -1.24
CA MET A 230 -2.86 10.51 -0.87
C MET A 230 -1.92 10.82 -2.05
N THR A 231 -1.45 9.78 -2.76
CA THR A 231 -0.53 9.94 -3.89
C THR A 231 -1.18 10.65 -5.08
N THR A 232 -2.48 10.44 -5.30
CA THR A 232 -3.24 11.06 -6.39
C THR A 232 -3.92 12.38 -6.02
N GLY A 233 -3.86 12.79 -4.75
CA GLY A 233 -4.48 14.02 -4.24
C GLY A 233 -6.02 13.96 -4.17
N SER A 234 -6.62 12.75 -4.16
CA SER A 234 -8.07 12.58 -4.09
C SER A 234 -8.57 12.67 -2.65
N ARG A 235 -9.09 13.82 -2.22
CA ARG A 235 -9.64 14.01 -0.86
C ARG A 235 -10.84 13.11 -0.59
N GLU A 236 -11.80 13.03 -1.52
CA GLU A 236 -12.98 12.15 -1.38
C GLU A 236 -12.55 10.68 -1.29
N GLY A 237 -11.64 10.24 -2.17
CA GLY A 237 -11.14 8.87 -2.12
C GLY A 237 -10.37 8.57 -0.82
N LEU A 238 -9.62 9.54 -0.28
CA LEU A 238 -8.95 9.38 1.01
C LEU A 238 -9.97 9.19 2.14
N ARG A 239 -11.05 10.00 2.16
CA ARG A 239 -12.14 9.86 3.12
C ARG A 239 -12.85 8.50 2.97
N GLU A 240 -13.14 8.08 1.74
CA GLU A 240 -13.68 6.74 1.44
C GLU A 240 -12.79 5.64 2.03
N ALA A 241 -11.47 5.71 1.80
CA ALA A 241 -10.52 4.71 2.28
C ALA A 241 -10.47 4.65 3.82
N VAL A 242 -10.48 5.79 4.51
CA VAL A 242 -10.48 5.86 5.99
C VAL A 242 -11.78 5.31 6.57
N LEU A 243 -12.93 5.69 6.02
CA LEU A 243 -14.24 5.17 6.47
C LEU A 243 -14.35 3.66 6.25
N LEU A 244 -13.89 3.16 5.09
CA LEU A 244 -13.85 1.72 4.80
C LEU A 244 -12.92 0.98 5.77
N ALA A 245 -11.73 1.53 6.03
CA ALA A 245 -10.79 0.96 6.98
C ALA A 245 -11.39 0.87 8.39
N THR A 246 -12.03 1.94 8.85
CA THR A 246 -12.71 1.99 10.15
C THR A 246 -13.84 0.98 10.23
N ALA A 247 -14.70 0.89 9.19
CA ALA A 247 -15.77 -0.09 9.10
C ALA A 247 -15.25 -1.54 9.15
N TRP A 248 -14.03 -1.78 8.69
CA TRP A 248 -13.40 -3.09 8.71
C TRP A 248 -12.46 -3.31 9.90
N GLY A 249 -12.50 -2.44 10.91
CA GLY A 249 -11.81 -2.61 12.18
C GLY A 249 -10.34 -2.20 12.17
N VAL A 250 -9.91 -1.37 11.23
CA VAL A 250 -8.59 -0.71 11.30
C VAL A 250 -8.66 0.35 12.37
N THR A 251 -7.75 0.29 13.35
CA THR A 251 -7.72 1.26 14.44
C THR A 251 -7.09 2.59 14.02
N PRO A 252 -7.39 3.72 14.70
CA PRO A 252 -6.77 5.02 14.42
C PRO A 252 -5.24 4.97 14.38
N ARG A 253 -4.62 4.17 15.24
CA ARG A 253 -3.15 3.96 15.22
C ARG A 253 -2.64 3.52 13.85
N TRP A 254 -3.32 2.56 13.19
CA TRP A 254 -2.92 2.06 11.89
C TRP A 254 -3.23 3.03 10.76
N LEU A 255 -4.32 3.80 10.89
CA LEU A 255 -4.65 4.87 9.95
C LEU A 255 -3.59 5.98 9.99
N ILE A 256 -3.24 6.47 11.17
CA ILE A 256 -2.19 7.48 11.36
C ILE A 256 -0.84 6.96 10.85
N HIS A 257 -0.49 5.70 11.15
CA HIS A 257 0.71 5.07 10.61
C HIS A 257 0.71 5.06 9.07
N GLY A 258 -0.40 4.66 8.46
CA GLY A 258 -0.54 4.65 7.00
C GLY A 258 -0.42 6.04 6.37
N ILE A 259 -1.04 7.06 6.97
CA ILE A 259 -0.99 8.46 6.52
C ILE A 259 0.44 9.01 6.63
N THR A 260 1.05 8.91 7.80
CA THR A 260 2.39 9.46 8.04
C THR A 260 3.47 8.75 7.24
N ALA A 261 3.38 7.42 7.10
CA ALA A 261 4.27 6.66 6.23
C ALA A 261 4.07 7.02 4.75
N SER A 262 2.84 7.30 4.32
CA SER A 262 2.55 7.76 2.95
C SER A 262 3.18 9.12 2.69
N SER A 263 3.08 10.03 3.65
CA SER A 263 3.74 11.33 3.59
C SER A 263 5.25 11.18 3.51
N PHE A 264 5.85 10.40 4.40
CA PHE A 264 7.30 10.25 4.46
C PHE A 264 7.91 9.67 3.18
N TYR A 265 7.28 8.66 2.58
CA TYR A 265 7.86 7.94 1.44
C TYR A 265 7.42 8.42 0.06
N PHE A 266 6.25 9.07 -0.07
CA PHE A 266 5.65 9.30 -1.39
C PHE A 266 5.10 10.70 -1.63
N THR A 267 4.46 11.31 -0.64
CA THR A 267 3.68 12.55 -0.88
C THR A 267 4.26 13.79 -0.21
N GLY A 268 5.28 13.62 0.63
CA GLY A 268 5.85 14.74 1.37
C GLY A 268 4.84 15.42 2.30
N LEU A 269 5.07 16.66 2.66
CA LEU A 269 4.19 17.43 3.54
C LEU A 269 2.81 17.71 2.92
N GLU A 270 2.72 17.76 1.59
CA GLU A 270 1.44 17.94 0.88
C GLU A 270 0.44 16.82 1.21
N GLY A 271 0.93 15.61 1.42
CA GLY A 271 0.10 14.50 1.87
C GLY A 271 -0.51 14.70 3.25
N LEU A 272 0.19 15.38 4.17
CA LEU A 272 -0.35 15.72 5.50
C LEU A 272 -1.42 16.80 5.42
N TYR A 273 -1.23 17.83 4.58
CA TYR A 273 -2.27 18.84 4.34
C TYR A 273 -3.53 18.20 3.76
N ALA A 274 -3.38 17.33 2.76
CA ALA A 274 -4.51 16.61 2.17
C ALA A 274 -5.23 15.71 3.19
N ALA A 275 -4.47 15.06 4.08
CA ALA A 275 -5.03 14.22 5.12
C ALA A 275 -5.80 15.05 6.16
N TYR A 276 -5.23 16.17 6.62
CA TYR A 276 -5.91 17.08 7.53
C TYR A 276 -7.25 17.52 6.96
N ASP A 277 -7.26 18.03 5.73
CA ASP A 277 -8.48 18.54 5.08
C ASP A 277 -9.55 17.47 4.84
N ALA A 278 -9.15 16.21 4.67
CA ALA A 278 -10.07 15.14 4.26
C ALA A 278 -10.57 14.27 5.42
N VAL A 279 -9.75 14.05 6.46
CA VAL A 279 -10.00 12.96 7.42
C VAL A 279 -9.66 13.29 8.88
N ASP A 280 -9.19 14.49 9.22
CA ASP A 280 -8.86 14.85 10.61
C ASP A 280 -10.04 14.64 11.57
N ASP A 281 -11.26 14.87 11.11
CA ASP A 281 -12.49 14.66 11.85
C ASP A 281 -12.85 13.16 12.08
N LEU A 282 -12.12 12.24 11.46
CA LEU A 282 -12.36 10.80 11.54
C LEU A 282 -11.30 10.06 12.38
N LEU A 283 -10.19 10.74 12.76
CA LEU A 283 -9.06 10.16 13.46
C LEU A 283 -9.05 10.51 14.94
#